data_a97aaf030015ae807189cdee4b62364c
#
_entry.id   a97aaf030015ae807189cdee4b62364c
#
_cell.length_a   1.000
_cell.length_b   1.000
_cell.length_c   1.000
_cell.angle_alpha   90.00
_cell.angle_beta   90.00
_cell.angle_gamma   90.00
#
_symmetry.space_group_name_H-M   'P 1'
#
loop_
_entity.id
_entity.type
_entity.pdbx_description
1 polymer ?
#
loop_
_entity_poly.entity_id
_entity_poly.type
_entity_poly.pdbx_seq_one_letter_code
_entity_poly.pdbx_strand_id
1 'polypeptide(L)'
;MTHTTHIENRDAWERGRDAAIKRNASVSRQRKWLAEDASRQELIDLCWGHIGTDSFPEVFNENCRSCRKRFEWGGADSPDCTGHPNEVVVSAFRASGDFLRAMDDQINEWGRLSENQEAAVRKILERAKGRVAEWEAKKAEEFANSADCPQGRVQVTGTIISTDLRETSFGNVWKMLVRDDSGFKVWGSIPSKLHEPEEEDGQWITGKELKGKRVSFTAAVEPSEDDQKFGFFKRPTKAKIEAAQ
;
A
#
# COMPACT_ATOMS: atom_id res chain seq x y z
N MET A 1 42.27 -2.32 -37.44
CA MET A 1 41.34 -2.05 -36.32
C MET A 1 40.55 -3.30 -35.84
N THR A 2 41.00 -4.53 -36.09
CA THR A 2 40.20 -5.76 -35.82
C THR A 2 40.69 -6.62 -34.66
N HIS A 3 41.85 -6.33 -34.08
CA HIS A 3 42.44 -7.17 -33.01
C HIS A 3 41.90 -6.80 -31.58
N THR A 4 41.61 -5.53 -31.34
CA THR A 4 41.18 -5.05 -30.03
C THR A 4 39.75 -5.51 -29.67
N THR A 5 38.83 -5.51 -30.64
CA THR A 5 37.43 -5.95 -30.45
C THR A 5 37.30 -7.44 -30.12
N HIS A 6 38.26 -8.27 -30.58
CA HIS A 6 38.23 -9.73 -30.32
C HIS A 6 38.67 -10.06 -28.90
N ILE A 7 39.62 -9.29 -28.34
CA ILE A 7 40.09 -9.45 -26.96
C ILE A 7 39.01 -8.97 -25.97
N GLU A 8 38.42 -7.82 -26.22
CA GLU A 8 37.32 -7.26 -25.40
C GLU A 8 36.10 -8.19 -25.33
N ASN A 9 35.76 -8.84 -26.45
CA ASN A 9 34.66 -9.82 -26.48
C ASN A 9 34.99 -11.10 -25.71
N ARG A 10 36.24 -11.56 -25.72
CA ARG A 10 36.66 -12.74 -24.96
C ARG A 10 36.63 -12.48 -23.46
N ASP A 11 37.16 -11.33 -23.03
CA ASP A 11 37.15 -10.95 -21.60
C ASP A 11 35.71 -10.72 -21.08
N ALA A 12 34.84 -10.17 -21.90
CA ALA A 12 33.40 -10.02 -21.56
C ALA A 12 32.69 -11.39 -21.42
N TRP A 13 33.02 -12.35 -22.33
CA TRP A 13 32.49 -13.70 -22.27
C TRP A 13 33.00 -14.46 -21.05
N GLU A 14 34.30 -14.37 -20.71
CA GLU A 14 34.89 -15.00 -19.53
C GLU A 14 34.27 -14.45 -18.23
N ARG A 15 34.12 -13.12 -18.12
CA ARG A 15 33.41 -12.49 -16.98
C ARG A 15 31.95 -12.96 -16.85
N GLY A 16 31.24 -13.07 -17.98
CA GLY A 16 29.86 -13.58 -18.00
C GLY A 16 29.75 -15.03 -17.55
N ARG A 17 30.68 -15.89 -18.01
CA ARG A 17 30.77 -17.30 -17.61
C ARG A 17 31.06 -17.43 -16.12
N ASP A 18 32.02 -16.69 -15.58
CA ASP A 18 32.40 -16.76 -14.17
C ASP A 18 31.26 -16.23 -13.27
N ALA A 19 30.55 -15.21 -13.70
CA ALA A 19 29.34 -14.72 -13.02
C ALA A 19 28.22 -15.77 -13.00
N ALA A 20 28.03 -16.50 -14.11
CA ALA A 20 27.04 -17.57 -14.19
C ALA A 20 27.40 -18.75 -13.27
N ILE A 21 28.70 -19.13 -13.20
CA ILE A 21 29.18 -20.19 -12.30
C ILE A 21 28.93 -19.80 -10.82
N LYS A 22 29.26 -18.56 -10.44
CA LYS A 22 29.02 -18.05 -9.08
C LYS A 22 27.52 -18.07 -8.74
N ARG A 23 26.68 -17.61 -9.66
CA ARG A 23 25.21 -17.60 -9.47
C ARG A 23 24.66 -19.02 -9.29
N ASN A 24 25.07 -19.97 -10.13
CA ASN A 24 24.63 -21.35 -10.02
C ASN A 24 25.07 -22.01 -8.71
N ALA A 25 26.27 -21.68 -8.23
CA ALA A 25 26.77 -22.15 -6.95
C ALA A 25 25.96 -21.54 -5.78
N SER A 26 25.59 -20.27 -5.83
CA SER A 26 24.72 -19.63 -4.84
C SER A 26 23.34 -20.29 -4.82
N VAL A 27 22.68 -20.45 -5.96
CA VAL A 27 21.37 -21.12 -6.08
C VAL A 27 21.42 -22.54 -5.55
N SER A 28 22.49 -23.29 -5.80
CA SER A 28 22.64 -24.65 -5.27
C SER A 28 22.74 -24.66 -3.75
N ARG A 29 23.48 -23.73 -3.15
CA ARG A 29 23.55 -23.58 -1.67
C ARG A 29 22.21 -23.15 -1.08
N GLN A 30 21.50 -22.24 -1.74
CA GLN A 30 20.17 -21.79 -1.29
C GLN A 30 19.17 -22.95 -1.26
N ARG A 31 19.16 -23.78 -2.29
CA ARG A 31 18.30 -24.98 -2.32
C ARG A 31 18.60 -25.95 -1.16
N LYS A 32 19.88 -26.16 -0.81
CA LYS A 32 20.26 -26.99 0.33
C LYS A 32 19.81 -26.36 1.65
N TRP A 33 20.04 -25.06 1.81
CA TRP A 33 19.64 -24.31 2.99
C TRP A 33 18.13 -24.31 3.21
N LEU A 34 17.33 -24.19 2.15
CA LEU A 34 15.87 -24.32 2.21
C LEU A 34 15.41 -25.76 2.50
N ALA A 35 16.12 -26.76 2.00
CA ALA A 35 15.78 -28.16 2.24
C ALA A 35 15.96 -28.57 3.73
N GLU A 36 16.81 -27.88 4.48
CA GLU A 36 17.02 -28.11 5.91
C GLU A 36 15.85 -27.54 6.75
N ASP A 37 15.26 -26.43 6.33
CA ASP A 37 14.14 -25.77 7.02
C ASP A 37 13.28 -24.97 6.02
N ALA A 38 12.09 -25.50 5.71
CA ALA A 38 11.16 -24.87 4.77
C ALA A 38 10.66 -23.49 5.20
N SER A 39 10.67 -23.19 6.52
CA SER A 39 10.28 -21.87 7.04
C SER A 39 11.21 -20.73 6.61
N ARG A 40 12.40 -21.07 6.10
CA ARG A 40 13.37 -20.11 5.55
C ARG A 40 12.88 -19.43 4.27
N GLN A 41 11.88 -20.02 3.60
CA GLN A 41 11.26 -19.35 2.45
C GLN A 41 10.61 -18.01 2.85
N GLU A 42 9.94 -17.94 4.00
CA GLU A 42 9.38 -16.69 4.51
C GLU A 42 10.45 -15.63 4.75
N LEU A 43 11.67 -16.02 5.12
CA LEU A 43 12.78 -15.09 5.33
C LEU A 43 13.29 -14.53 4.00
N ILE A 44 13.37 -15.38 2.98
CA ILE A 44 13.73 -14.96 1.62
C ILE A 44 12.69 -13.99 1.10
N ASP A 45 11.40 -14.32 1.20
CA ASP A 45 10.31 -13.49 0.72
C ASP A 45 10.30 -12.12 1.42
N LEU A 46 10.58 -12.10 2.72
CA LEU A 46 10.71 -10.88 3.50
C LEU A 46 11.88 -10.01 3.02
N CYS A 47 13.05 -10.60 2.80
CA CYS A 47 14.24 -9.89 2.34
C CYS A 47 14.09 -9.43 0.89
N TRP A 48 13.58 -10.30 0.01
CA TRP A 48 13.40 -10.03 -1.42
C TRP A 48 12.33 -8.96 -1.69
N GLY A 49 11.32 -8.84 -0.86
CA GLY A 49 10.28 -7.81 -0.95
C GLY A 49 10.80 -6.37 -0.91
N HIS A 50 12.14 -6.21 -0.82
CA HIS A 50 12.82 -4.92 -0.76
C HIS A 50 13.71 -4.60 -1.94
N ILE A 51 13.85 -5.50 -2.89
CA ILE A 51 14.62 -5.24 -4.08
C ILE A 51 13.79 -4.39 -5.02
N GLY A 52 14.07 -3.12 -4.98
CA GLY A 52 13.46 -2.10 -5.80
C GLY A 52 12.29 -1.40 -5.09
N THR A 53 12.44 -0.10 -4.91
CA THR A 53 11.39 0.79 -4.40
C THR A 53 10.14 0.78 -5.28
N ASP A 54 10.25 0.21 -6.50
CA ASP A 54 9.20 0.16 -7.52
C ASP A 54 8.63 -1.24 -7.75
N SER A 55 9.17 -2.27 -7.06
CA SER A 55 8.78 -3.66 -7.28
C SER A 55 8.56 -4.38 -5.95
N PHE A 56 7.49 -4.07 -5.26
CA PHE A 56 6.93 -5.07 -4.37
C PHE A 56 6.56 -6.30 -5.21
N PRO A 57 6.80 -7.54 -4.73
CA PRO A 57 6.32 -8.70 -5.43
C PRO A 57 4.83 -8.48 -5.68
N GLU A 58 4.46 -8.38 -6.96
CA GLU A 58 3.09 -8.16 -7.36
C GLU A 58 2.27 -9.38 -6.93
N VAL A 59 1.73 -9.34 -5.74
CA VAL A 59 0.74 -10.32 -5.32
C VAL A 59 -0.51 -10.01 -6.13
N PHE A 60 -0.82 -10.90 -7.08
CA PHE A 60 -2.06 -10.84 -7.82
C PHE A 60 -3.22 -10.86 -6.82
N ASN A 61 -4.04 -9.82 -6.84
CA ASN A 61 -5.23 -9.76 -6.03
C ASN A 61 -6.46 -9.82 -6.91
N GLU A 62 -7.19 -10.92 -6.84
CA GLU A 62 -8.42 -11.17 -7.61
C GLU A 62 -9.48 -10.08 -7.40
N ASN A 63 -9.49 -9.45 -6.25
CA ASN A 63 -10.41 -8.37 -5.91
C ASN A 63 -9.95 -7.00 -6.42
N CYS A 64 -8.71 -6.87 -6.87
CA CYS A 64 -8.22 -5.64 -7.44
C CYS A 64 -8.65 -5.49 -8.91
N ARG A 65 -9.38 -4.41 -9.20
CA ARG A 65 -9.84 -4.11 -10.55
C ARG A 65 -8.69 -3.99 -11.57
N SER A 66 -7.56 -3.44 -11.16
CA SER A 66 -6.39 -3.27 -12.01
C SER A 66 -5.68 -4.60 -12.27
N CYS A 67 -5.52 -5.47 -11.24
CA CYS A 67 -4.97 -6.82 -11.40
C CYS A 67 -5.85 -7.67 -12.32
N ARG A 68 -7.16 -7.60 -12.17
CA ARG A 68 -8.11 -8.32 -13.01
C ARG A 68 -8.03 -7.88 -14.48
N LYS A 69 -7.97 -6.58 -14.74
CA LYS A 69 -7.78 -6.03 -16.08
C LYS A 69 -6.47 -6.47 -16.72
N ARG A 70 -5.38 -6.44 -15.95
CA ARG A 70 -4.06 -6.90 -16.41
C ARG A 70 -4.10 -8.36 -16.84
N PHE A 71 -4.76 -9.21 -16.07
CA PHE A 71 -4.93 -10.62 -16.39
C PHE A 71 -5.77 -10.85 -17.66
N GLU A 72 -6.89 -10.13 -17.78
CA GLU A 72 -7.80 -10.23 -18.94
C GLU A 72 -7.15 -9.76 -20.24
N TRP A 73 -6.23 -8.80 -20.20
CA TRP A 73 -5.63 -8.18 -21.38
C TRP A 73 -4.23 -8.71 -21.72
N GLY A 74 -3.71 -9.66 -20.95
CA GLY A 74 -2.45 -10.37 -21.23
C GLY A 74 -1.20 -9.47 -21.33
N GLY A 75 -1.26 -8.23 -20.87
CA GLY A 75 -0.24 -7.23 -21.06
C GLY A 75 0.48 -6.80 -19.79
N ALA A 76 1.80 -6.66 -19.89
CA ALA A 76 2.67 -6.09 -18.87
C ALA A 76 2.42 -4.59 -18.60
N ASP A 77 1.57 -3.95 -19.37
CA ASP A 77 1.48 -2.50 -19.51
C ASP A 77 0.24 -1.86 -18.86
N SER A 78 -0.33 -2.43 -17.82
CA SER A 78 -1.36 -1.73 -17.06
C SER A 78 -0.69 -0.80 -16.04
N PRO A 79 -0.69 0.52 -16.25
CA PRO A 79 0.05 1.48 -15.41
C PRO A 79 -0.56 1.69 -14.02
N ASP A 80 -1.73 1.10 -13.76
CA ASP A 80 -2.55 1.51 -12.61
C ASP A 80 -2.47 0.58 -11.40
N CYS A 81 -1.78 -0.56 -11.49
CA CYS A 81 -1.58 -1.43 -10.35
C CYS A 81 -0.12 -1.38 -9.88
N THR A 82 0.13 -0.64 -8.83
CA THR A 82 1.44 -0.55 -8.18
C THR A 82 1.81 -1.80 -7.36
N GLY A 83 1.06 -2.89 -7.51
CA GLY A 83 1.18 -4.10 -6.70
C GLY A 83 0.37 -4.03 -5.39
N HIS A 84 0.19 -5.18 -4.77
CA HIS A 84 -0.43 -5.30 -3.44
C HIS A 84 0.63 -5.86 -2.49
N PRO A 85 1.39 -4.99 -1.82
CA PRO A 85 2.43 -5.45 -0.92
C PRO A 85 1.80 -6.23 0.24
N ASN A 86 2.44 -7.33 0.60
CA ASN A 86 2.09 -8.06 1.81
C ASN A 86 2.27 -7.13 3.01
N GLU A 87 1.24 -6.98 3.84
CA GLU A 87 1.24 -6.10 5.01
C GLU A 87 2.42 -6.40 5.96
N VAL A 88 2.78 -7.67 6.12
CA VAL A 88 3.93 -8.10 6.94
C VAL A 88 5.23 -7.57 6.34
N VAL A 89 5.41 -7.68 5.02
CA VAL A 89 6.60 -7.19 4.31
C VAL A 89 6.70 -5.68 4.45
N VAL A 90 5.61 -4.94 4.22
CA VAL A 90 5.57 -3.47 4.39
C VAL A 90 5.91 -3.07 5.82
N SER A 91 5.32 -3.76 6.80
CA SER A 91 5.58 -3.49 8.22
C SER A 91 7.04 -3.75 8.59
N ALA A 92 7.65 -4.83 8.10
CA ALA A 92 9.05 -5.13 8.32
C ALA A 92 9.97 -4.09 7.67
N PHE A 93 9.66 -3.71 6.43
CA PHE A 93 10.42 -2.73 5.68
C PHE A 93 10.50 -1.38 6.37
N ARG A 94 9.39 -0.81 6.78
CA ARG A 94 9.37 0.48 7.49
C ARG A 94 10.26 0.51 8.73
N ALA A 95 10.49 -0.67 9.32
CA ALA A 95 11.29 -0.79 10.55
C ALA A 95 12.77 -1.13 10.30
N SER A 96 13.11 -1.80 9.20
CA SER A 96 14.41 -2.45 9.04
C SER A 96 14.85 -2.62 7.58
N GLY A 97 14.40 -1.75 6.68
CA GLY A 97 14.58 -1.89 5.23
C GLY A 97 16.02 -2.08 4.77
N ASP A 98 16.96 -1.26 5.26
CA ASP A 98 18.36 -1.35 4.86
C ASP A 98 19.01 -2.65 5.33
N PHE A 99 18.66 -3.11 6.53
CA PHE A 99 19.15 -4.40 7.04
C PHE A 99 18.61 -5.57 6.20
N LEU A 100 17.32 -5.56 5.88
CA LEU A 100 16.71 -6.62 5.07
C LEU A 100 17.30 -6.66 3.65
N ARG A 101 17.58 -5.51 3.05
CA ARG A 101 18.27 -5.42 1.77
C ARG A 101 19.66 -6.02 1.83
N ALA A 102 20.43 -5.70 2.86
CA ALA A 102 21.75 -6.31 3.06
C ALA A 102 21.66 -7.84 3.25
N MET A 103 20.59 -8.35 3.88
CA MET A 103 20.37 -9.79 4.01
C MET A 103 19.98 -10.44 2.68
N ASP A 104 19.24 -9.76 1.83
CA ASP A 104 18.96 -10.22 0.48
C ASP A 104 20.24 -10.33 -0.36
N ASP A 105 21.10 -9.31 -0.31
CA ASP A 105 22.40 -9.35 -0.96
C ASP A 105 23.24 -10.55 -0.49
N GLN A 106 23.23 -10.86 0.82
CA GLN A 106 23.90 -12.04 1.39
C GLN A 106 23.31 -13.35 0.84
N ILE A 107 21.98 -13.47 0.76
CA ILE A 107 21.33 -14.65 0.19
C ILE A 107 21.70 -14.82 -1.28
N ASN A 108 21.71 -13.72 -2.05
CA ASN A 108 22.05 -13.73 -3.48
C ASN A 108 23.51 -14.10 -3.71
N GLU A 109 24.43 -13.62 -2.88
CA GLU A 109 25.87 -13.88 -3.04
C GLU A 109 26.27 -15.28 -2.49
N TRP A 110 25.80 -15.61 -1.28
CA TRP A 110 26.26 -16.81 -0.56
C TRP A 110 25.25 -17.96 -0.59
N GLY A 111 23.99 -17.71 -0.99
CA GLY A 111 22.90 -18.67 -1.03
C GLY A 111 22.33 -19.02 0.35
N ARG A 112 22.74 -18.32 1.42
CA ARG A 112 22.25 -18.54 2.79
C ARG A 112 22.57 -17.36 3.69
N LEU A 113 21.90 -17.31 4.83
CA LEU A 113 22.28 -16.48 5.97
C LEU A 113 23.10 -17.29 6.96
N SER A 114 23.89 -16.61 7.79
CA SER A 114 24.47 -17.19 9.00
C SER A 114 23.39 -17.35 10.07
N GLU A 115 23.62 -18.20 11.09
CA GLU A 115 22.66 -18.41 12.18
C GLU A 115 22.24 -17.11 12.88
N ASN A 116 23.18 -16.22 13.14
CA ASN A 116 22.90 -14.93 13.76
C ASN A 116 22.07 -14.00 12.85
N GLN A 117 22.35 -13.98 11.54
CA GLN A 117 21.58 -13.22 10.55
C GLN A 117 20.17 -13.80 10.41
N GLU A 118 20.05 -15.14 10.33
CA GLU A 118 18.77 -15.82 10.28
C GLU A 118 17.92 -15.50 11.51
N ALA A 119 18.50 -15.59 12.72
CA ALA A 119 17.82 -15.23 13.96
C ALA A 119 17.36 -13.75 13.99
N ALA A 120 18.18 -12.84 13.47
CA ALA A 120 17.82 -11.43 13.38
C ALA A 120 16.66 -11.20 12.41
N VAL A 121 16.66 -11.84 11.24
CA VAL A 121 15.56 -11.73 10.25
C VAL A 121 14.28 -12.35 10.81
N ARG A 122 14.35 -13.53 11.48
CA ARG A 122 13.19 -14.14 12.15
C ARG A 122 12.57 -13.20 13.19
N LYS A 123 13.38 -12.53 13.98
CA LYS A 123 12.89 -11.56 14.97
C LYS A 123 12.18 -10.38 14.33
N ILE A 124 12.62 -9.92 13.16
CA ILE A 124 11.96 -8.86 12.40
C ILE A 124 10.62 -9.37 11.86
N LEU A 125 10.60 -10.58 11.30
CA LEU A 125 9.39 -11.24 10.79
C LEU A 125 8.32 -11.38 11.87
N GLU A 126 8.68 -11.90 13.04
CA GLU A 126 7.76 -12.06 14.18
C GLU A 126 7.19 -10.71 14.66
N ARG A 127 8.04 -9.70 14.76
CA ARG A 127 7.58 -8.34 15.12
C ARG A 127 6.63 -7.76 14.07
N ALA A 128 6.89 -8.00 12.79
CA ALA A 128 6.04 -7.54 11.72
C ALA A 128 4.68 -8.26 11.73
N LYS A 129 4.67 -9.59 11.92
CA LYS A 129 3.43 -10.38 12.09
C LYS A 129 2.63 -9.88 13.28
N GLY A 130 3.28 -9.62 14.43
CA GLY A 130 2.62 -9.06 15.61
C GLY A 130 1.96 -7.72 15.35
N ARG A 131 2.65 -6.78 14.68
CA ARG A 131 2.08 -5.46 14.33
C ARG A 131 0.88 -5.57 13.39
N VAL A 132 0.96 -6.47 12.42
CA VAL A 132 -0.16 -6.70 11.49
C VAL A 132 -1.36 -7.29 12.24
N ALA A 133 -1.15 -8.28 13.11
CA ALA A 133 -2.21 -8.86 13.91
C ALA A 133 -2.87 -7.84 14.87
N GLU A 134 -2.07 -6.98 15.52
CA GLU A 134 -2.58 -5.89 16.36
C GLU A 134 -3.40 -4.88 15.54
N TRP A 135 -2.93 -4.54 14.34
CA TRP A 135 -3.64 -3.63 13.44
C TRP A 135 -4.97 -4.23 12.96
N GLU A 136 -4.97 -5.51 12.59
CA GLU A 136 -6.19 -6.24 12.18
C GLU A 136 -7.19 -6.34 13.33
N ALA A 137 -6.72 -6.68 14.52
CA ALA A 137 -7.56 -6.74 15.72
C ALA A 137 -8.20 -5.38 16.03
N LYS A 138 -7.42 -4.29 15.98
CA LYS A 138 -7.92 -2.93 16.17
C LYS A 138 -8.94 -2.55 15.11
N LYS A 139 -8.67 -2.89 13.85
CA LYS A 139 -9.59 -2.63 12.73
C LYS A 139 -10.90 -3.41 12.89
N ALA A 140 -10.83 -4.66 13.34
CA ALA A 140 -11.99 -5.48 13.63
C ALA A 140 -12.81 -4.91 14.79
N GLU A 141 -12.16 -4.44 15.86
CA GLU A 141 -12.80 -3.77 16.98
C GLU A 141 -13.48 -2.46 16.56
N GLU A 142 -12.77 -1.62 15.79
CA GLU A 142 -13.35 -0.39 15.23
C GLU A 142 -14.57 -0.68 14.37
N PHE A 143 -14.50 -1.74 13.55
CA PHE A 143 -15.63 -2.17 12.73
C PHE A 143 -16.81 -2.67 13.59
N ALA A 144 -16.55 -3.47 14.61
CA ALA A 144 -17.59 -3.98 15.51
C ALA A 144 -18.30 -2.86 16.26
N ASN A 145 -17.57 -1.82 16.68
CA ASN A 145 -18.09 -0.67 17.43
C ASN A 145 -18.72 0.40 16.53
N SER A 146 -18.60 0.31 15.21
CA SER A 146 -19.19 1.27 14.29
C SER A 146 -20.67 0.98 14.07
N ALA A 147 -21.50 2.01 14.01
CA ALA A 147 -22.91 1.90 13.60
C ALA A 147 -23.02 1.56 12.10
N ASP A 148 -24.15 1.00 11.70
CA ASP A 148 -24.47 0.82 10.29
C ASP A 148 -24.72 2.17 9.62
N CYS A 149 -24.35 2.26 8.34
CA CYS A 149 -24.53 3.45 7.56
C CYS A 149 -26.05 3.70 7.33
N PRO A 150 -26.60 4.83 7.76
CA PRO A 150 -28.03 5.10 7.63
C PRO A 150 -28.40 5.35 6.17
N GLN A 151 -29.62 4.98 5.80
CA GLN A 151 -30.20 5.28 4.50
C GLN A 151 -31.07 6.54 4.57
N GLY A 152 -31.00 7.39 3.54
CA GLY A 152 -31.86 8.54 3.41
C GLY A 152 -31.18 9.87 3.73
N ARG A 153 -31.96 10.89 4.07
CA ARG A 153 -31.43 12.23 4.34
C ARG A 153 -31.08 12.38 5.81
N VAL A 154 -29.80 12.37 6.11
CA VAL A 154 -29.26 12.39 7.47
C VAL A 154 -28.24 13.49 7.67
N GLN A 155 -28.07 13.90 8.91
CA GLN A 155 -26.95 14.74 9.32
C GLN A 155 -25.75 13.85 9.59
N VAL A 156 -24.64 14.17 8.96
CA VAL A 156 -23.33 13.54 9.17
C VAL A 156 -22.45 14.52 9.92
N THR A 157 -21.90 14.10 11.04
CA THR A 157 -20.95 14.89 11.84
C THR A 157 -19.76 14.02 12.15
N GLY A 158 -18.56 14.45 11.75
CA GLY A 158 -17.39 13.60 11.90
C GLY A 158 -16.12 14.21 11.32
N THR A 159 -15.10 13.39 11.15
CA THR A 159 -13.77 13.82 10.69
C THR A 159 -13.51 13.37 9.26
N ILE A 160 -12.96 14.26 8.44
CA ILE A 160 -12.48 13.93 7.11
C ILE A 160 -11.19 13.11 7.23
N ILE A 161 -11.25 11.83 6.90
CA ILE A 161 -10.09 10.92 7.00
C ILE A 161 -9.27 10.86 5.71
N SER A 162 -9.89 11.14 4.56
CA SER A 162 -9.20 11.19 3.27
C SER A 162 -9.89 12.14 2.31
N THR A 163 -9.10 12.73 1.42
CA THR A 163 -9.57 13.53 0.29
C THR A 163 -8.87 13.06 -0.97
N ASP A 164 -9.57 13.10 -2.09
CA ASP A 164 -9.07 12.65 -3.39
C ASP A 164 -9.58 13.57 -4.50
N LEU A 165 -8.70 13.93 -5.44
CA LEU A 165 -9.05 14.72 -6.62
C LEU A 165 -9.37 13.76 -7.77
N ARG A 166 -10.61 13.77 -8.21
CA ARG A 166 -11.08 12.95 -9.34
C ARG A 166 -11.28 13.79 -10.57
N GLU A 167 -10.66 13.36 -11.66
CA GLU A 167 -10.94 13.90 -12.98
C GLU A 167 -12.25 13.31 -13.51
N THR A 168 -13.16 14.17 -13.95
CA THR A 168 -14.45 13.79 -14.53
C THR A 168 -14.60 14.48 -15.88
N SER A 169 -15.56 14.02 -16.68
CA SER A 169 -15.90 14.66 -17.98
C SER A 169 -16.32 16.15 -17.84
N PHE A 170 -16.64 16.60 -16.62
CA PHE A 170 -17.03 17.98 -16.31
C PHE A 170 -15.94 18.75 -15.56
N GLY A 171 -14.70 18.22 -15.50
CA GLY A 171 -13.58 18.81 -14.78
C GLY A 171 -13.20 18.08 -13.51
N ASN A 172 -12.26 18.66 -12.78
CA ASN A 172 -11.73 18.07 -11.54
C ASN A 172 -12.69 18.29 -10.38
N VAL A 173 -13.03 17.24 -9.66
CA VAL A 173 -13.91 17.28 -8.50
C VAL A 173 -13.21 16.68 -7.28
N TRP A 174 -13.13 17.46 -6.22
CA TRP A 174 -12.67 16.96 -4.93
C TRP A 174 -13.72 16.07 -4.27
N LYS A 175 -13.30 14.90 -3.84
CA LYS A 175 -14.08 13.95 -3.04
C LYS A 175 -13.50 13.86 -1.63
N MET A 176 -14.35 13.54 -0.67
CA MET A 176 -13.93 13.29 0.71
C MET A 176 -14.53 12.02 1.27
N LEU A 177 -13.78 11.38 2.15
CA LEU A 177 -14.21 10.30 3.01
C LEU A 177 -14.34 10.84 4.43
N VAL A 178 -15.54 10.83 4.94
CA VAL A 178 -15.85 11.28 6.30
C VAL A 178 -16.16 10.07 7.16
N ARG A 179 -15.53 10.00 8.33
CA ARG A 179 -15.89 9.07 9.39
C ARG A 179 -16.81 9.81 10.36
N ASP A 180 -18.05 9.38 10.41
CA ASP A 180 -19.04 9.89 11.37
C ASP A 180 -18.68 9.54 12.82
N ASP A 181 -19.15 10.30 13.78
CA ASP A 181 -18.92 10.06 15.19
C ASP A 181 -19.49 8.71 15.67
N SER A 182 -20.50 8.19 14.98
CA SER A 182 -21.07 6.85 15.21
C SER A 182 -20.21 5.73 14.56
N GLY A 183 -19.13 6.08 13.85
CA GLY A 183 -18.15 5.16 13.29
C GLY A 183 -18.36 4.76 11.84
N PHE A 184 -19.54 4.89 11.25
CA PHE A 184 -19.73 4.62 9.83
C PHE A 184 -18.98 5.62 8.95
N LYS A 185 -18.73 5.26 7.69
CA LYS A 185 -17.98 6.10 6.75
C LYS A 185 -18.83 6.44 5.55
N VAL A 186 -18.71 7.68 5.07
CA VAL A 186 -19.41 8.12 3.87
C VAL A 186 -18.47 8.80 2.88
N TRP A 187 -18.66 8.50 1.60
CA TRP A 187 -17.87 9.03 0.51
C TRP A 187 -18.72 9.89 -0.42
N GLY A 188 -18.22 11.06 -0.82
CA GLY A 188 -18.92 11.93 -1.76
C GLY A 188 -18.13 13.17 -2.16
N SER A 189 -18.74 14.03 -2.97
CA SER A 189 -18.10 15.30 -3.38
C SER A 189 -18.05 16.29 -2.23
N ILE A 190 -16.94 16.99 -2.09
CA ILE A 190 -16.77 18.05 -1.09
C ILE A 190 -17.76 19.17 -1.41
N PRO A 191 -18.58 19.60 -0.46
CA PRO A 191 -19.45 20.77 -0.62
C PRO A 191 -18.64 22.04 -0.89
N SER A 192 -19.11 22.90 -1.82
CA SER A 192 -18.41 24.14 -2.17
C SER A 192 -18.15 25.05 -0.95
N LYS A 193 -19.11 25.09 -0.01
CA LYS A 193 -18.96 25.86 1.24
C LYS A 193 -17.75 25.48 2.10
N LEU A 194 -17.24 24.27 1.97
CA LEU A 194 -16.03 23.84 2.70
C LEU A 194 -14.74 24.29 2.01
N HIS A 195 -14.84 24.79 0.78
CA HIS A 195 -13.73 25.39 0.04
C HIS A 195 -13.68 26.92 0.18
N GLU A 196 -14.76 27.54 0.67
CA GLU A 196 -14.81 28.98 0.87
C GLU A 196 -13.87 29.37 2.03
N PRO A 197 -13.04 30.42 1.87
CA PRO A 197 -12.17 30.89 2.94
C PRO A 197 -13.02 31.37 4.13
N GLU A 198 -12.63 30.97 5.35
CA GLU A 198 -13.36 31.35 6.55
C GLU A 198 -13.19 32.82 6.92
N GLU A 199 -12.13 33.53 6.46
CA GLU A 199 -11.92 34.98 6.69
C GLU A 199 -10.89 35.61 5.73
N GLU A 200 -11.02 36.91 5.52
CA GLU A 200 -10.25 38.02 4.97
C GLU A 200 -9.03 37.82 4.05
N ASP A 201 -8.31 36.71 4.10
CA ASP A 201 -7.11 36.46 3.26
C ASP A 201 -7.43 35.93 1.85
N GLY A 202 -8.68 35.65 1.53
CA GLY A 202 -9.13 35.27 0.19
C GLY A 202 -8.55 33.97 -0.38
N GLN A 203 -7.81 33.20 0.39
CA GLN A 203 -7.20 31.97 -0.08
C GLN A 203 -8.18 30.79 0.01
N TRP A 204 -8.45 30.17 -1.14
CA TRP A 204 -9.33 29.01 -1.22
C TRP A 204 -8.72 27.82 -0.51
N ILE A 205 -9.49 27.20 0.39
CA ILE A 205 -9.08 25.95 1.07
C ILE A 205 -9.05 24.81 0.06
N THR A 206 -7.90 24.21 -0.14
CA THR A 206 -7.78 23.07 -1.04
C THR A 206 -8.35 21.80 -0.37
N GLY A 207 -8.79 20.82 -1.17
CA GLY A 207 -9.27 19.55 -0.62
C GLY A 207 -8.24 18.86 0.28
N LYS A 208 -6.93 19.07 0.06
CA LYS A 208 -5.85 18.49 0.90
C LYS A 208 -5.85 19.08 2.31
N GLU A 209 -6.13 20.35 2.47
CA GLU A 209 -6.14 21.06 3.76
C GLU A 209 -7.34 20.69 4.63
N LEU A 210 -8.39 20.14 3.99
CA LEU A 210 -9.56 19.63 4.70
C LEU A 210 -9.34 18.31 5.40
N LYS A 211 -8.30 17.54 5.04
CA LYS A 211 -7.99 16.27 5.70
C LYS A 211 -7.69 16.49 7.19
N GLY A 212 -8.37 15.72 8.04
CA GLY A 212 -8.27 15.82 9.50
C GLY A 212 -9.21 16.84 10.14
N LYS A 213 -9.87 17.73 9.33
CA LYS A 213 -10.83 18.66 9.89
C LYS A 213 -12.14 17.96 10.24
N ARG A 214 -12.78 18.45 11.29
CA ARG A 214 -14.12 18.02 11.71
C ARG A 214 -15.17 18.80 10.92
N VAL A 215 -16.15 18.10 10.39
CA VAL A 215 -17.19 18.71 9.54
C VAL A 215 -18.58 18.22 9.94
N SER A 216 -19.58 19.06 9.66
CA SER A 216 -20.98 18.70 9.79
C SER A 216 -21.74 19.12 8.53
N PHE A 217 -22.58 18.25 8.01
CA PHE A 217 -23.44 18.52 6.84
C PHE A 217 -24.65 17.59 6.83
N THR A 218 -25.67 17.97 6.09
CA THR A 218 -26.86 17.11 5.85
C THR A 218 -26.83 16.64 4.39
N ALA A 219 -26.92 15.33 4.16
CA ALA A 219 -26.89 14.75 2.83
C ALA A 219 -27.84 13.56 2.67
N ALA A 220 -28.17 13.22 1.44
CA ALA A 220 -28.80 11.94 1.13
C ALA A 220 -27.70 10.88 1.12
N VAL A 221 -27.81 9.90 1.99
CA VAL A 221 -26.85 8.79 2.16
C VAL A 221 -27.47 7.49 1.63
N GLU A 222 -26.69 6.76 0.87
CA GLU A 222 -27.02 5.43 0.35
C GLU A 222 -25.95 4.46 0.85
N PRO A 223 -26.29 3.46 1.69
CA PRO A 223 -25.36 2.42 2.13
C PRO A 223 -24.78 1.64 0.94
N SER A 224 -23.55 1.17 1.05
CA SER A 224 -22.96 0.26 0.09
C SER A 224 -23.60 -1.13 0.22
N GLU A 225 -23.74 -1.84 -0.91
CA GLU A 225 -24.21 -3.23 -0.92
C GLU A 225 -23.16 -4.19 -0.32
N ASP A 226 -21.87 -3.85 -0.43
CA ASP A 226 -20.74 -4.68 0.02
C ASP A 226 -20.34 -4.44 1.48
N ASP A 227 -20.65 -3.26 2.04
CA ASP A 227 -20.23 -2.87 3.40
C ASP A 227 -21.32 -2.02 4.07
N GLN A 228 -22.01 -2.61 5.03
CA GLN A 228 -23.10 -1.95 5.76
C GLN A 228 -22.63 -0.72 6.57
N LYS A 229 -21.33 -0.58 6.84
CA LYS A 229 -20.75 0.54 7.60
C LYS A 229 -20.15 1.61 6.71
N PHE A 230 -20.32 1.44 5.40
CA PHE A 230 -19.88 2.38 4.38
C PHE A 230 -21.04 2.81 3.50
N GLY A 231 -21.04 4.07 3.06
CA GLY A 231 -22.04 4.56 2.14
C GLY A 231 -21.56 5.71 1.28
N PHE A 232 -22.43 6.12 0.37
CA PHE A 232 -22.20 7.24 -0.52
C PHE A 232 -23.15 8.37 -0.17
N PHE A 233 -22.66 9.60 -0.08
CA PHE A 233 -23.51 10.76 0.12
C PHE A 233 -23.66 11.58 -1.15
N LYS A 234 -24.83 12.14 -1.33
CA LYS A 234 -25.22 13.00 -2.45
C LYS A 234 -25.91 14.26 -1.95
N ARG A 235 -25.83 15.34 -2.71
CA ARG A 235 -26.52 16.62 -2.45
C ARG A 235 -26.32 17.14 -1.01
N PRO A 236 -25.06 17.34 -0.58
CA PRO A 236 -24.77 17.86 0.74
C PRO A 236 -25.27 19.31 0.88
N THR A 237 -25.84 19.63 2.04
CA THR A 237 -26.33 20.94 2.40
C THR A 237 -25.91 21.29 3.82
N LYS A 238 -25.93 22.58 4.19
CA LYS A 238 -25.58 23.08 5.53
C LYS A 238 -24.17 22.62 5.98
N ALA A 239 -23.26 22.48 5.01
CA ALA A 239 -21.90 22.07 5.32
C ALA A 239 -21.17 23.19 6.07
N LYS A 240 -20.45 22.80 7.15
CA LYS A 240 -19.59 23.69 7.93
C LYS A 240 -18.41 22.90 8.51
N ILE A 241 -17.30 23.60 8.70
CA ILE A 241 -16.20 23.10 9.49
C ILE A 241 -16.52 23.35 10.96
N GLU A 242 -16.40 22.32 11.78
CA GLU A 242 -16.58 22.45 13.22
C GLU A 242 -15.22 22.81 13.84
N ALA A 243 -15.21 23.73 14.81
CA ALA A 243 -14.01 24.05 15.55
C ALA A 243 -13.51 22.79 16.29
N ALA A 244 -12.20 22.58 16.32
CA ALA A 244 -11.59 21.51 17.12
C ALA A 244 -11.93 21.76 18.61
N GLN A 245 -12.55 20.80 19.28
CA GLN A 245 -12.75 20.82 20.72
C GLN A 245 -11.45 20.49 21.43
#